data_a377575bd833c6b56e93da96cfa970c4
#
_entry.id   a377575bd833c6b56e93da96cfa970c4
#
_cell.length_a   1.000
_cell.length_b   1.000
_cell.length_c   1.000
_cell.angle_alpha   90.00
_cell.angle_beta   90.00
_cell.angle_gamma   90.00
#
_symmetry.space_group_name_H-M   'P 1'
#
loop_
_entity.id
_entity.type
_entity.pdbx_description
1 polymer ?
#
loop_
_entity_poly.entity_id
_entity_poly.type
_entity_poly.pdbx_seq_one_letter_code
_entity_poly.pdbx_strand_id
1 'polypeptide(L)'
;MDWLRIRHTIGMYLTPNPYKRAQYCKKHNIFHHMGDKCMVMFRKIPLYPKLISFGENVWVASQVTFVPHDVIHYMLNIRDKSQKFQEYLGCIDIKDNVFIGSNSTILPNVTIGPDTIVAAGTLVNKSIRGGGIRWRPCQVYMLP
;
A
#
# COMPACT_ATOMS: atom_id res chain seq x y z
N MET A 1 -1.90 10.26 19.20
CA MET A 1 -1.12 9.03 18.90
C MET A 1 -2.11 7.88 18.76
N ASP A 2 -2.09 7.15 17.64
CA ASP A 2 -3.06 6.07 17.41
C ASP A 2 -2.58 4.77 18.09
N TRP A 3 -3.05 4.53 19.32
CA TRP A 3 -2.70 3.34 20.11
C TRP A 3 -3.06 2.03 19.42
N LEU A 4 -4.13 2.03 18.64
CA LEU A 4 -4.56 0.86 17.88
C LEU A 4 -3.52 0.48 16.83
N ARG A 5 -2.99 1.46 16.10
CA ARG A 5 -1.93 1.27 15.10
C ARG A 5 -0.63 0.78 15.74
N ILE A 6 -0.27 1.31 16.91
CA ILE A 6 0.93 0.86 17.65
C ILE A 6 0.76 -0.60 18.06
N ARG A 7 -0.37 -0.97 18.66
CA ARG A 7 -0.67 -2.36 19.05
C ARG A 7 -0.57 -3.32 17.87
N HIS A 8 -1.16 -2.96 16.71
CA HIS A 8 -1.10 -3.80 15.53
C HIS A 8 0.31 -3.87 14.93
N THR A 9 1.07 -2.78 14.98
CA THR A 9 2.47 -2.78 14.54
C THR A 9 3.29 -3.76 15.41
N ILE A 10 3.12 -3.74 16.74
CA ILE A 10 3.76 -4.71 17.64
C ILE A 10 3.36 -6.15 17.27
N GLY A 11 2.06 -6.41 17.04
CA GLY A 11 1.56 -7.71 16.60
C GLY A 11 2.20 -8.19 15.29
N MET A 12 2.42 -7.29 14.33
CA MET A 12 3.12 -7.59 13.08
C MET A 12 4.60 -7.94 13.30
N TYR A 13 5.28 -7.26 14.23
CA TYR A 13 6.66 -7.59 14.59
C TYR A 13 6.77 -8.96 15.27
N LEU A 14 5.82 -9.32 16.11
CA LEU A 14 5.76 -10.62 16.81
C LEU A 14 5.34 -11.77 15.89
N THR A 15 4.89 -11.49 14.67
CA THR A 15 4.48 -12.49 13.68
C THR A 15 5.56 -12.67 12.62
N PRO A 16 6.47 -13.66 12.74
CA PRO A 16 7.62 -13.80 11.83
C PRO A 16 7.23 -14.22 10.41
N ASN A 17 6.19 -15.03 10.27
CA ASN A 17 5.76 -15.57 8.97
C ASN A 17 4.92 -14.55 8.18
N PRO A 18 5.31 -14.20 6.93
CA PRO A 18 4.64 -13.18 6.13
C PRO A 18 3.19 -13.53 5.74
N TYR A 19 2.87 -14.81 5.55
CA TYR A 19 1.48 -15.25 5.34
C TYR A 19 0.63 -15.07 6.60
N LYS A 20 1.18 -15.41 7.77
CA LYS A 20 0.49 -15.19 9.05
C LYS A 20 0.31 -13.70 9.34
N ARG A 21 1.22 -12.82 8.87
CA ARG A 21 1.02 -11.37 8.95
C ARG A 21 -0.17 -10.89 8.11
N ALA A 22 -0.32 -11.40 6.90
CA ALA A 22 -1.49 -11.10 6.08
C ALA A 22 -2.79 -11.58 6.74
N GLN A 23 -2.80 -12.81 7.27
CA GLN A 23 -3.94 -13.34 8.03
C GLN A 23 -4.24 -12.49 9.29
N TYR A 24 -3.21 -12.03 10.00
CA TYR A 24 -3.37 -11.12 11.13
C TYR A 24 -4.05 -9.81 10.69
N CYS A 25 -3.60 -9.21 9.58
CA CYS A 25 -4.22 -8.00 9.04
C CYS A 25 -5.69 -8.22 8.67
N LYS A 26 -6.01 -9.35 8.03
CA LYS A 26 -7.39 -9.74 7.67
C LYS A 26 -8.24 -9.94 8.92
N LYS A 27 -7.77 -10.74 9.88
CA LYS A 27 -8.49 -11.05 11.14
C LYS A 27 -8.85 -9.81 11.93
N HIS A 28 -7.97 -8.83 11.97
CA HIS A 28 -8.16 -7.59 12.73
C HIS A 28 -8.73 -6.44 11.90
N ASN A 29 -9.15 -6.71 10.66
CA ASN A 29 -9.71 -5.71 9.75
C ASN A 29 -8.85 -4.43 9.69
N ILE A 30 -7.53 -4.58 9.58
CA ILE A 30 -6.60 -3.43 9.61
C ILE A 30 -6.78 -2.57 8.38
N PHE A 31 -6.85 -3.18 7.19
CA PHE A 31 -7.09 -2.52 5.92
C PHE A 31 -8.59 -2.43 5.60
N HIS A 32 -8.95 -1.72 4.53
CA HIS A 32 -10.33 -1.69 4.06
C HIS A 32 -10.80 -3.07 3.64
N HIS A 33 -9.98 -3.74 2.85
CA HIS A 33 -10.16 -5.13 2.43
C HIS A 33 -8.81 -5.85 2.39
N MET A 34 -8.81 -7.15 2.64
CA MET A 34 -7.67 -8.03 2.41
C MET A 34 -8.20 -9.42 2.04
N GLY A 35 -7.91 -9.81 0.82
CA GLY A 35 -8.27 -11.12 0.26
C GLY A 35 -7.47 -12.27 0.88
N ASP A 36 -7.73 -13.47 0.38
CA ASP A 36 -7.03 -14.68 0.81
C ASP A 36 -5.72 -14.90 0.03
N LYS A 37 -4.89 -15.84 0.49
CA LYS A 37 -3.59 -16.19 -0.10
C LYS A 37 -2.60 -15.02 -0.20
N CYS A 38 -2.84 -13.93 0.54
CA CYS A 38 -1.93 -12.79 0.58
C CYS A 38 -0.69 -13.06 1.41
N MET A 39 0.40 -12.38 1.06
CA MET A 39 1.66 -12.39 1.78
C MET A 39 2.18 -10.96 1.95
N VAL A 40 2.54 -10.56 3.17
CA VAL A 40 3.08 -9.21 3.41
C VAL A 40 4.39 -9.27 4.21
N MET A 41 5.44 -8.66 3.66
CA MET A 41 6.74 -8.56 4.31
C MET A 41 6.86 -7.33 5.22
N PHE A 42 6.08 -6.28 4.99
CA PHE A 42 6.09 -5.11 5.86
C PHE A 42 5.61 -5.47 7.28
N ARG A 43 6.08 -4.70 8.26
CA ARG A 43 5.71 -4.86 9.68
C ARG A 43 5.07 -3.61 10.28
N LYS A 44 5.36 -2.44 9.72
CA LYS A 44 4.79 -1.17 10.15
C LYS A 44 3.46 -0.93 9.44
N ILE A 45 2.41 -0.71 10.22
CA ILE A 45 1.09 -0.35 9.66
C ILE A 45 1.14 1.10 9.16
N PRO A 46 0.78 1.37 7.90
CA PRO A 46 0.74 2.73 7.36
C PRO A 46 -0.29 3.60 8.08
N LEU A 47 -0.19 4.92 7.92
CA LEU A 47 -1.28 5.83 8.27
C LEU A 47 -2.48 5.58 7.33
N TYR A 48 -3.69 5.78 7.83
CA TYR A 48 -4.93 5.56 7.08
C TYR A 48 -5.01 4.19 6.37
N PRO A 49 -4.77 3.08 7.08
CA PRO A 49 -4.77 1.76 6.45
C PRO A 49 -6.15 1.41 5.85
N LYS A 50 -7.23 2.05 6.33
CA LYS A 50 -8.58 1.90 5.78
C LYS A 50 -8.77 2.48 4.37
N LEU A 51 -7.79 3.20 3.85
CA LEU A 51 -7.78 3.66 2.46
C LEU A 51 -7.07 2.66 1.51
N ILE A 52 -6.65 1.50 2.02
CA ILE A 52 -5.89 0.51 1.25
C ILE A 52 -6.67 -0.79 1.18
N SER A 53 -6.84 -1.31 -0.04
CA SER A 53 -7.47 -2.60 -0.32
C SER A 53 -6.49 -3.54 -1.01
N PHE A 54 -6.55 -4.81 -0.63
CA PHE A 54 -5.81 -5.91 -1.24
C PHE A 54 -6.80 -6.98 -1.70
N GLY A 55 -6.75 -7.35 -2.98
CA GLY A 55 -7.48 -8.48 -3.55
C GLY A 55 -6.93 -9.83 -3.10
N GLU A 56 -7.27 -10.86 -3.86
CA GLU A 56 -6.79 -12.22 -3.64
C GLU A 56 -5.35 -12.40 -4.13
N ASN A 57 -4.57 -13.24 -3.45
CA ASN A 57 -3.21 -13.61 -3.88
C ASN A 57 -2.29 -12.39 -4.13
N VAL A 58 -2.33 -11.41 -3.23
CA VAL A 58 -1.46 -10.22 -3.30
C VAL A 58 -0.21 -10.42 -2.44
N TRP A 59 0.96 -10.31 -3.05
CA TRP A 59 2.24 -10.48 -2.40
C TRP A 59 3.01 -9.17 -2.34
N VAL A 60 3.29 -8.71 -1.12
CA VAL A 60 3.99 -7.44 -0.88
C VAL A 60 5.35 -7.73 -0.27
N ALA A 61 6.41 -7.38 -1.00
CA ALA A 61 7.78 -7.58 -0.57
C ALA A 61 8.21 -6.57 0.52
N SER A 62 9.47 -6.66 0.95
CA SER A 62 10.01 -5.86 2.05
C SER A 62 10.07 -4.37 1.69
N GLN A 63 9.84 -3.52 2.71
CA GLN A 63 10.01 -2.06 2.61
C GLN A 63 9.14 -1.39 1.55
N VAL A 64 8.05 -2.02 1.13
CA VAL A 64 7.03 -1.36 0.31
C VAL A 64 6.33 -0.30 1.17
N THR A 65 6.23 0.91 0.63
CA THR A 65 5.60 2.05 1.29
C THR A 65 4.28 2.41 0.59
N PHE A 66 3.19 2.39 1.36
CA PHE A 66 1.90 2.90 0.92
C PHE A 66 1.71 4.31 1.45
N VAL A 67 1.42 5.25 0.57
CA VAL A 67 1.27 6.68 0.87
C VAL A 67 -0.15 7.11 0.51
N PRO A 68 -1.17 6.82 1.34
CA PRO A 68 -2.56 7.20 1.05
C PRO A 68 -2.88 8.66 1.36
N HIS A 69 -1.91 9.44 1.82
CA HIS A 69 -2.08 10.84 2.24
C HIS A 69 -0.81 11.66 2.01
N ASP A 70 -0.93 12.97 2.04
CA ASP A 70 0.21 13.88 2.16
C ASP A 70 -0.03 14.93 3.27
N VAL A 71 1.03 15.66 3.59
CA VAL A 71 1.01 16.71 4.63
C VAL A 71 1.33 18.09 4.05
N ILE A 72 1.24 18.26 2.74
CA ILE A 72 1.57 19.48 2.00
C ILE A 72 0.72 20.66 2.49
N HIS A 73 -0.53 20.40 2.84
CA HIS A 73 -1.47 21.40 3.35
C HIS A 73 -0.94 22.14 4.59
N TYR A 74 -0.21 21.47 5.49
CA TYR A 74 0.40 22.14 6.65
C TYR A 74 1.40 23.20 6.22
N MET A 75 2.29 22.88 5.31
CA MET A 75 3.31 23.80 4.79
C MET A 75 2.65 25.00 4.09
N LEU A 76 1.64 24.75 3.25
CA LEU A 76 0.92 25.79 2.53
C LEU A 76 0.13 26.71 3.49
N ASN A 77 -0.54 26.15 4.48
CA ASN A 77 -1.28 26.93 5.48
C ASN A 77 -0.37 27.79 6.34
N ILE A 78 0.83 27.29 6.71
CA ILE A 78 1.82 28.09 7.43
C ILE A 78 2.33 29.24 6.54
N ARG A 79 2.68 28.96 5.28
CA ARG A 79 3.14 29.96 4.33
C ARG A 79 2.13 31.10 4.15
N ASP A 80 0.87 30.74 3.95
CA ASP A 80 -0.22 31.69 3.66
C ASP A 80 -0.90 32.23 4.92
N LYS A 81 -0.45 31.82 6.11
CA LYS A 81 -1.08 32.15 7.42
C LYS A 81 -2.61 31.90 7.38
N SER A 82 -3.01 30.73 6.86
CA SER A 82 -4.41 30.39 6.58
C SER A 82 -4.74 28.97 7.02
N GLN A 83 -6.00 28.59 6.87
CA GLN A 83 -6.51 27.20 7.09
C GLN A 83 -7.26 26.70 5.84
N LYS A 84 -7.00 27.29 4.67
CA LYS A 84 -7.77 27.01 3.45
C LYS A 84 -7.37 25.70 2.74
N PHE A 85 -6.15 25.21 2.95
CA PHE A 85 -5.69 23.97 2.35
C PHE A 85 -6.04 22.79 3.23
N GLN A 86 -6.62 21.76 2.63
CA GLN A 86 -7.04 20.54 3.33
C GLN A 86 -6.03 19.40 3.09
N GLU A 87 -6.02 18.41 4.00
CA GLU A 87 -5.25 17.19 3.81
C GLU A 87 -5.72 16.44 2.56
N TYR A 88 -4.77 16.03 1.73
CA TYR A 88 -5.06 15.21 0.57
C TYR A 88 -5.02 13.73 0.98
N LEU A 89 -6.14 13.05 0.78
CA LEU A 89 -6.32 11.62 1.02
C LEU A 89 -6.71 10.92 -0.27
N GLY A 90 -6.18 9.72 -0.50
CA GLY A 90 -6.53 8.93 -1.67
C GLY A 90 -6.46 7.44 -1.43
N CYS A 91 -7.42 6.71 -1.99
CA CYS A 91 -7.46 5.26 -1.89
C CYS A 91 -6.36 4.60 -2.72
N ILE A 92 -5.88 3.46 -2.21
CA ILE A 92 -4.98 2.56 -2.94
C ILE A 92 -5.71 1.22 -3.07
N ASP A 93 -5.93 0.78 -4.31
CA ASP A 93 -6.66 -0.43 -4.60
C ASP A 93 -5.79 -1.41 -5.40
N ILE A 94 -5.43 -2.53 -4.78
CA ILE A 94 -4.59 -3.56 -5.36
C ILE A 94 -5.49 -4.75 -5.67
N LYS A 95 -5.59 -5.10 -6.96
CA LYS A 95 -6.43 -6.19 -7.45
C LYS A 95 -5.76 -7.55 -7.24
N ASP A 96 -6.37 -8.59 -7.79
CA ASP A 96 -5.94 -9.98 -7.60
C ASP A 96 -4.63 -10.31 -8.33
N ASN A 97 -3.88 -11.29 -7.82
CA ASN A 97 -2.67 -11.82 -8.42
C ASN A 97 -1.59 -10.73 -8.67
N VAL A 98 -1.34 -9.88 -7.66
CA VAL A 98 -0.36 -8.79 -7.77
C VAL A 98 0.85 -9.08 -6.90
N PHE A 99 2.03 -8.92 -7.48
CA PHE A 99 3.28 -8.89 -6.74
C PHE A 99 3.85 -7.47 -6.71
N ILE A 100 4.22 -6.98 -5.52
CA ILE A 100 4.86 -5.66 -5.35
C ILE A 100 6.28 -5.89 -4.83
N GLY A 101 7.27 -5.55 -5.66
CA GLY A 101 8.70 -5.68 -5.37
C GLY A 101 9.18 -4.75 -4.26
N SER A 102 10.27 -5.14 -3.61
CA SER A 102 10.85 -4.44 -2.46
C SER A 102 11.16 -2.97 -2.75
N ASN A 103 11.07 -2.12 -1.72
CA ASN A 103 11.35 -0.69 -1.80
C ASN A 103 10.47 0.10 -2.80
N SER A 104 9.34 -0.46 -3.21
CA SER A 104 8.39 0.27 -4.05
C SER A 104 7.56 1.24 -3.21
N THR A 105 7.18 2.37 -3.83
CA THR A 105 6.30 3.36 -3.22
C THR A 105 5.02 3.49 -4.04
N ILE A 106 3.88 3.32 -3.38
CA ILE A 106 2.56 3.40 -4.00
C ILE A 106 1.89 4.69 -3.53
N LEU A 107 1.61 5.59 -4.46
CA LEU A 107 1.01 6.89 -4.17
C LEU A 107 -0.52 6.82 -4.08
N PRO A 108 -1.18 7.88 -3.55
CA PRO A 108 -2.63 7.91 -3.39
C PRO A 108 -3.36 7.91 -4.75
N ASN A 109 -4.61 7.45 -4.73
CA ASN A 109 -5.49 7.33 -5.92
C ASN A 109 -4.93 6.41 -7.02
N VAL A 110 -4.21 5.36 -6.63
CA VAL A 110 -3.67 4.35 -7.54
C VAL A 110 -4.45 3.06 -7.42
N THR A 111 -4.87 2.52 -8.56
CA THR A 111 -5.34 1.14 -8.72
C THR A 111 -4.27 0.34 -9.44
N ILE A 112 -3.82 -0.77 -8.85
CA ILE A 112 -2.96 -1.75 -9.51
C ILE A 112 -3.87 -2.88 -9.99
N GLY A 113 -3.99 -3.02 -11.31
CA GLY A 113 -4.85 -4.00 -11.97
C GLY A 113 -4.42 -5.44 -11.69
N PRO A 114 -5.26 -6.44 -12.01
CA PRO A 114 -4.95 -7.83 -11.74
C PRO A 114 -3.78 -8.32 -12.60
N ASP A 115 -3.20 -9.46 -12.20
CA ASP A 115 -2.12 -10.16 -12.92
C ASP A 115 -0.93 -9.24 -13.23
N THR A 116 -0.45 -8.53 -12.19
CA THR A 116 0.56 -7.47 -12.32
C THR A 116 1.77 -7.75 -11.42
N ILE A 117 2.97 -7.58 -11.96
CA ILE A 117 4.22 -7.56 -11.19
C ILE A 117 4.78 -6.13 -11.21
N VAL A 118 4.87 -5.51 -10.04
CA VAL A 118 5.58 -4.25 -9.82
C VAL A 118 7.02 -4.57 -9.44
N ALA A 119 7.98 -4.13 -10.25
CA ALA A 119 9.40 -4.36 -9.98
C ALA A 119 9.87 -3.65 -8.70
N ALA A 120 10.96 -4.13 -8.12
CA ALA A 120 11.55 -3.51 -6.93
C ALA A 120 11.98 -2.05 -7.21
N GLY A 121 11.84 -1.18 -6.21
CA GLY A 121 12.22 0.23 -6.31
C GLY A 121 11.30 1.09 -7.18
N THR A 122 10.12 0.60 -7.52
CA THR A 122 9.18 1.31 -8.40
C THR A 122 8.39 2.37 -7.66
N LEU A 123 8.31 3.58 -8.23
CA LEU A 123 7.33 4.59 -7.85
C LEU A 123 6.07 4.43 -8.69
N VAL A 124 4.98 3.97 -8.06
CA VAL A 124 3.66 3.84 -8.70
C VAL A 124 2.86 5.10 -8.42
N ASN A 125 2.84 6.02 -9.36
CA ASN A 125 2.16 7.32 -9.28
C ASN A 125 0.94 7.42 -10.22
N LYS A 126 0.62 6.34 -10.92
CA LYS A 126 -0.55 6.23 -11.82
C LYS A 126 -1.10 4.83 -11.76
N SER A 127 -2.42 4.73 -11.94
CA SER A 127 -3.08 3.42 -12.01
C SER A 127 -2.55 2.57 -13.17
N ILE A 128 -2.40 1.28 -12.88
CA ILE A 128 -1.92 0.26 -13.81
C ILE A 128 -3.13 -0.58 -14.20
N ARG A 129 -3.46 -0.63 -15.48
CA ARG A 129 -4.48 -1.54 -16.01
C ARG A 129 -3.89 -2.95 -16.07
N GLY A 130 -4.61 -3.95 -15.63
CA GLY A 130 -4.21 -5.34 -15.76
C GLY A 130 -4.02 -5.79 -17.22
N GLY A 131 -3.17 -6.79 -17.46
CA GLY A 131 -3.01 -7.44 -18.76
C GLY A 131 -2.03 -6.77 -19.76
N GLY A 132 -0.72 -6.70 -19.54
CA GLY A 132 0.32 -6.26 -20.50
C GLY A 132 1.65 -5.83 -19.87
N ILE A 133 2.77 -6.25 -20.39
CA ILE A 133 4.13 -5.95 -19.89
C ILE A 133 4.56 -4.55 -20.37
N ARG A 134 4.99 -3.66 -19.47
CA ARG A 134 5.69 -2.42 -19.85
C ARG A 134 7.02 -2.28 -19.10
N TRP A 135 8.09 -2.11 -19.88
CA TRP A 135 9.46 -1.86 -19.41
C TRP A 135 9.81 -0.38 -19.38
N ARG A 136 10.16 0.16 -18.22
CA ARG A 136 11.05 1.33 -18.01
C ARG A 136 11.27 1.52 -16.52
N PRO A 137 12.13 2.43 -16.00
CA PRO A 137 12.56 2.37 -14.57
C PRO A 137 11.43 2.45 -13.52
N CYS A 138 10.21 2.19 -13.96
CA CYS A 138 9.09 1.60 -13.26
C CYS A 138 8.70 0.34 -14.03
N GLN A 139 9.38 -0.79 -13.80
CA GLN A 139 9.09 -2.01 -14.54
C GLN A 139 7.89 -2.71 -13.91
N VAL A 140 6.80 -2.72 -14.65
CA VAL A 140 5.62 -3.53 -14.34
C VAL A 140 5.65 -4.72 -15.29
N TYR A 141 5.72 -5.91 -14.74
CA TYR A 141 5.54 -7.15 -15.49
C TYR A 141 4.10 -7.58 -15.36
N MET A 142 3.50 -7.98 -16.46
CA MET A 142 2.20 -8.62 -16.45
C MET A 142 2.35 -10.06 -16.88
N LEU A 143 1.66 -10.94 -16.20
CA LEU A 143 1.65 -12.36 -16.53
C LEU A 143 0.73 -12.58 -17.74
N PRO A 144 1.07 -13.55 -18.62
CA PRO A 144 0.24 -13.93 -19.74
C PRO A 144 -1.10 -14.51 -19.31
#